data_8b450a4bbbe02f03990d6d2dcd5e4ef2
#
_entry.id   8b450a4bbbe02f03990d6d2dcd5e4ef2
#
_cell.length_a   1.000
_cell.length_b   1.000
_cell.length_c   1.000
_cell.angle_alpha   90.00
_cell.angle_beta   90.00
_cell.angle_gamma   90.00
#
_symmetry.space_group_name_H-M   'P 1'
#
loop_
_entity.id
_entity.type
_entity.pdbx_description
1 polymer ?
#
loop_
_entity_poly.entity_id
_entity_poly.type
_entity_poly.pdbx_seq_one_letter_code
_entity_poly.pdbx_strand_id
1 'polypeptide(L)'
;MPLAQGPWDTAFWLICLGISINAAVVPLHAWLVDAYPEGTVTGSVFLSSFTTKVAVYCLIRIFAGTDFLIWFGVLMALYGACYAIMENDMRRLLSYHIVSQVGFMVAGVGLGTAMALNGATAHAFSISFISHCSLCVPRDHLCDWYPQNQPAGRSC
;
A
#
# COMPACT_ATOMS: atom_id res chain seq x y z
N MET A 1 16.02 -17.35 10.20
CA MET A 1 15.47 -18.38 9.30
C MET A 1 14.10 -17.89 8.83
N PRO A 2 13.83 -17.82 7.53
CA PRO A 2 12.48 -17.49 7.07
C PRO A 2 11.53 -18.63 7.43
N LEU A 3 10.39 -18.31 8.02
CA LEU A 3 9.34 -19.28 8.35
C LEU A 3 8.78 -20.00 7.11
N ALA A 4 9.05 -19.45 5.93
CA ALA A 4 8.65 -20.04 4.64
C ALA A 4 9.27 -21.42 4.35
N GLN A 5 10.31 -21.85 5.08
CA GLN A 5 10.94 -23.16 4.95
C GLN A 5 10.45 -24.18 5.99
N GLY A 6 9.55 -23.79 6.88
CA GLY A 6 8.92 -24.69 7.85
C GLY A 6 7.65 -25.36 7.31
N PRO A 7 7.07 -26.31 8.07
CA PRO A 7 5.77 -26.88 7.71
C PRO A 7 4.71 -25.78 7.64
N TRP A 8 3.88 -25.84 6.61
CA TRP A 8 2.77 -24.91 6.35
C TRP A 8 1.65 -25.14 7.41
N ASP A 9 1.94 -24.72 8.63
CA ASP A 9 1.07 -24.92 9.77
C ASP A 9 -0.02 -23.83 9.84
N THR A 10 -1.07 -24.06 10.59
CA THR A 10 -2.15 -23.09 10.83
C THR A 10 -1.62 -21.75 11.34
N ALA A 11 -0.58 -21.77 12.18
CA ALA A 11 0.10 -20.57 12.66
C ALA A 11 0.73 -19.75 11.55
N PHE A 12 1.33 -20.38 10.54
CA PHE A 12 1.89 -19.71 9.37
C PHE A 12 0.83 -18.89 8.62
N TRP A 13 -0.32 -19.50 8.35
CA TRP A 13 -1.42 -18.85 7.65
C TRP A 13 -2.04 -17.70 8.45
N LEU A 14 -2.19 -17.86 9.76
CA LEU A 14 -2.71 -16.81 10.63
C LEU A 14 -1.78 -15.58 10.69
N ILE A 15 -0.47 -15.80 10.79
CA ILE A 15 0.54 -14.74 10.78
C ILE A 15 0.54 -14.05 9.41
N CYS A 16 0.52 -14.81 8.33
CA CYS A 16 0.46 -14.29 6.97
C CYS A 16 -0.78 -13.42 6.76
N LEU A 17 -1.94 -13.88 7.21
CA LEU A 17 -3.20 -13.15 7.11
C LEU A 17 -3.17 -11.86 7.94
N GLY A 18 -2.67 -11.89 9.16
CA GLY A 18 -2.53 -10.69 10.00
C GLY A 18 -1.62 -9.62 9.39
N ILE A 19 -0.47 -10.03 8.83
CA ILE A 19 0.44 -9.12 8.15
C ILE A 19 -0.18 -8.62 6.83
N SER A 20 -0.92 -9.46 6.12
CA SER A 20 -1.61 -9.09 4.86
C SER A 20 -2.71 -8.07 5.07
N ILE A 21 -3.45 -8.13 6.19
CA ILE A 21 -4.42 -7.09 6.57
C ILE A 21 -3.71 -5.76 6.77
N ASN A 22 -2.60 -5.76 7.50
CA ASN A 22 -1.82 -4.54 7.76
C ASN A 22 -1.16 -3.99 6.49
N ALA A 23 -0.71 -4.86 5.58
CA ALA A 23 -0.17 -4.49 4.26
C ALA A 23 -1.27 -4.04 3.28
N ALA A 24 -2.54 -4.17 3.64
CA ALA A 24 -3.70 -3.91 2.78
C ALA A 24 -3.68 -4.73 1.48
N VAL A 25 -3.37 -6.03 1.62
CA VAL A 25 -3.40 -6.96 0.48
C VAL A 25 -4.83 -7.14 0.00
N VAL A 26 -5.06 -7.09 -1.31
CA VAL A 26 -6.39 -7.35 -1.90
C VAL A 26 -6.81 -8.79 -1.59
N PRO A 27 -8.01 -9.03 -1.04
CA PRO A 27 -9.18 -8.15 -0.91
C PRO A 27 -9.28 -7.34 0.41
N LEU A 28 -8.31 -7.40 1.29
CA LEU A 28 -8.34 -6.81 2.65
C LEU A 28 -7.94 -5.32 2.69
N HIS A 29 -7.91 -4.64 1.55
CA HIS A 29 -7.43 -3.26 1.39
C HIS A 29 -8.47 -2.17 1.69
N ALA A 30 -9.75 -2.52 1.82
CA ALA A 30 -10.86 -1.56 1.92
C ALA A 30 -10.65 -0.56 3.08
N TRP A 31 -10.17 -1.01 4.23
CA TRP A 31 -9.92 -0.16 5.38
C TRP A 31 -8.95 1.00 5.09
N LEU A 32 -7.96 0.76 4.22
CA LEU A 32 -6.95 1.76 3.88
C LEU A 32 -7.54 2.86 3.00
N VAL A 33 -8.34 2.48 2.01
CA VAL A 33 -8.98 3.42 1.08
C VAL A 33 -10.01 4.30 1.79
N ASP A 34 -10.71 3.77 2.78
CA ASP A 34 -11.71 4.52 3.55
C ASP A 34 -11.07 5.36 4.65
N ALA A 35 -10.04 4.86 5.35
CA ALA A 35 -9.41 5.55 6.47
C ALA A 35 -8.58 6.76 6.05
N TYR A 36 -7.93 6.75 4.90
CA TYR A 36 -7.02 7.83 4.51
C TYR A 36 -7.73 9.15 4.15
N PRO A 37 -8.85 9.15 3.42
CA PRO A 37 -9.58 10.38 3.13
C PRO A 37 -10.19 11.03 4.37
N GLU A 38 -10.65 10.21 5.33
CA GLU A 38 -11.31 10.67 6.55
C GLU A 38 -10.32 11.10 7.64
N GLY A 39 -9.08 10.65 7.54
CA GLY A 39 -8.03 10.96 8.51
C GLY A 39 -7.58 12.42 8.48
N THR A 40 -7.04 12.90 9.63
CA THR A 40 -6.32 14.19 9.67
C THR A 40 -5.08 14.10 8.78
N VAL A 41 -4.65 15.25 8.23
CA VAL A 41 -3.48 15.31 7.32
C VAL A 41 -2.25 14.65 7.98
N THR A 42 -1.94 15.01 9.21
CA THR A 42 -0.81 14.45 9.94
C THR A 42 -0.98 12.96 10.23
N GLY A 43 -2.19 12.53 10.64
CA GLY A 43 -2.50 11.12 10.91
C GLY A 43 -2.35 10.25 9.66
N SER A 44 -2.89 10.69 8.53
CA SER A 44 -2.79 9.98 7.26
C SER A 44 -1.35 9.87 6.77
N VAL A 45 -0.52 10.90 6.99
CA VAL A 45 0.91 10.89 6.68
C VAL A 45 1.65 9.82 7.47
N PHE A 46 1.45 9.77 8.79
CA PHE A 46 2.09 8.73 9.63
C PHE A 46 1.60 7.33 9.27
N LEU A 47 0.30 7.16 9.05
CA LEU A 47 -0.30 5.89 8.68
C LEU A 47 0.26 5.38 7.35
N SER A 48 0.39 6.26 6.36
CA SER A 48 0.96 5.93 5.06
C SER A 48 2.45 5.62 5.11
N SER A 49 3.22 6.37 5.91
CA SER A 49 4.67 6.24 5.91
C SER A 49 5.17 5.01 6.67
N PHE A 50 4.51 4.64 7.76
CA PHE A 50 5.00 3.59 8.65
C PHE A 50 4.20 2.30 8.55
N THR A 51 2.86 2.34 8.64
CA THR A 51 2.06 1.14 8.84
C THR A 51 2.25 0.10 7.73
N THR A 52 2.06 0.49 6.48
CA THR A 52 2.20 -0.42 5.34
C THR A 52 3.64 -0.87 5.12
N LYS A 53 4.64 -0.02 5.40
CA LYS A 53 6.06 -0.35 5.23
C LYS A 53 6.58 -1.29 6.30
N VAL A 54 6.11 -1.15 7.52
CA VAL A 54 6.41 -2.12 8.60
C VAL A 54 5.85 -3.50 8.23
N ALA A 55 4.63 -3.57 7.68
CA ALA A 55 4.07 -4.83 7.20
C ALA A 55 4.92 -5.46 6.08
N VAL A 56 5.36 -4.66 5.08
CA VAL A 56 6.26 -5.14 4.02
C VAL A 56 7.60 -5.61 4.61
N TYR A 57 8.15 -4.89 5.57
CA TYR A 57 9.37 -5.33 6.27
C TYR A 57 9.19 -6.68 6.96
N CYS A 58 8.06 -6.89 7.65
CA CYS A 58 7.74 -8.20 8.24
C CYS A 58 7.63 -9.29 7.17
N LEU A 59 7.01 -9.00 6.02
CA LEU A 59 6.95 -9.95 4.90
C LEU A 59 8.34 -10.31 4.38
N ILE A 60 9.24 -9.35 4.22
CA ILE A 60 10.63 -9.57 3.79
C ILE A 60 11.36 -10.49 4.78
N ARG A 61 11.14 -10.30 6.08
CA ARG A 61 11.85 -11.07 7.12
C ARG A 61 11.33 -12.50 7.29
N ILE A 62 10.03 -12.71 7.07
CA ILE A 62 9.35 -13.95 7.43
C ILE A 62 9.00 -14.78 6.19
N PHE A 63 8.54 -14.15 5.12
CA PHE A 63 7.92 -14.81 3.96
C PHE A 63 8.70 -14.63 2.65
N ALA A 64 9.96 -14.22 2.69
CA ALA A 64 10.78 -14.09 1.49
C ALA A 64 10.87 -15.41 0.70
N GLY A 65 10.57 -15.35 -0.61
CA GLY A 65 10.64 -16.50 -1.51
C GLY A 65 9.41 -17.40 -1.50
N THR A 66 8.24 -16.87 -1.13
CA THR A 66 6.98 -17.61 -1.23
C THR A 66 6.23 -17.25 -2.52
N ASP A 67 6.08 -18.20 -3.42
CA ASP A 67 5.53 -17.99 -4.77
C ASP A 67 4.11 -17.42 -4.79
N PHE A 68 3.26 -17.75 -3.81
CA PHE A 68 1.91 -17.22 -3.76
C PHE A 68 1.87 -15.70 -3.56
N LEU A 69 2.88 -15.11 -2.90
CA LEU A 69 2.97 -13.65 -2.72
C LEU A 69 3.18 -12.93 -4.06
N ILE A 70 3.81 -13.56 -5.04
CA ILE A 70 3.99 -12.97 -6.38
C ILE A 70 2.63 -12.70 -7.01
N TRP A 71 1.74 -13.68 -7.00
CA TRP A 71 0.42 -13.55 -7.59
C TRP A 71 -0.43 -12.49 -6.89
N PHE A 72 -0.43 -12.51 -5.55
CA PHE A 72 -1.13 -11.48 -4.78
C PHE A 72 -0.55 -10.08 -5.02
N GLY A 73 0.77 -9.96 -5.09
CA GLY A 73 1.43 -8.68 -5.37
C GLY A 73 1.09 -8.14 -6.76
N VAL A 74 1.09 -8.99 -7.79
CA VAL A 74 0.70 -8.59 -9.15
C VAL A 74 -0.77 -8.16 -9.21
N LEU A 75 -1.67 -8.93 -8.58
CA LEU A 75 -3.09 -8.58 -8.50
C LEU A 75 -3.30 -7.23 -7.81
N MET A 76 -2.60 -6.98 -6.69
CA MET A 76 -2.63 -5.69 -6.00
C MET A 76 -2.15 -4.53 -6.88
N ALA A 77 -1.05 -4.74 -7.59
CA ALA A 77 -0.46 -3.71 -8.44
C ALA A 77 -1.42 -3.31 -9.54
N LEU A 78 -2.01 -4.28 -10.22
CA LEU A 78 -2.99 -4.04 -11.30
C LEU A 78 -4.29 -3.43 -10.75
N TYR A 79 -4.83 -4.01 -9.68
CA TYR A 79 -6.05 -3.51 -9.03
C TYR A 79 -5.91 -2.05 -8.61
N GLY A 80 -4.85 -1.74 -7.86
CA GLY A 80 -4.60 -0.39 -7.36
C GLY A 80 -4.39 0.62 -8.50
N ALA A 81 -3.68 0.24 -9.57
CA ALA A 81 -3.48 1.11 -10.73
C ALA A 81 -4.79 1.39 -11.48
N CYS A 82 -5.61 0.36 -11.74
CA CYS A 82 -6.88 0.53 -12.43
C CYS A 82 -7.84 1.45 -11.66
N TYR A 83 -8.00 1.21 -10.35
CA TYR A 83 -8.89 2.03 -9.53
C TYR A 83 -8.36 3.45 -9.32
N ALA A 84 -7.04 3.63 -9.22
CA ALA A 84 -6.44 4.96 -9.15
C ALA A 84 -6.77 5.83 -10.36
N ILE A 85 -6.82 5.26 -11.57
CA ILE A 85 -7.17 6.00 -12.81
C ILE A 85 -8.66 6.36 -12.83
N MET A 86 -9.51 5.56 -12.20
CA MET A 86 -10.96 5.77 -12.18
C MET A 86 -11.43 6.77 -11.12
N GLU A 87 -10.58 7.04 -10.12
CA GLU A 87 -10.94 7.94 -9.02
C GLU A 87 -10.76 9.41 -9.39
N ASN A 88 -11.75 10.21 -9.00
CA ASN A 88 -11.72 11.67 -9.17
C ASN A 88 -11.20 12.40 -7.92
N ASP A 89 -11.30 11.77 -6.75
CA ASP A 89 -10.86 12.34 -5.48
C ASP A 89 -9.36 12.12 -5.28
N MET A 90 -8.56 13.19 -5.20
CA MET A 90 -7.10 13.12 -5.06
C MET A 90 -6.64 12.27 -3.89
N ARG A 91 -7.31 12.33 -2.74
CA ARG A 91 -6.95 11.53 -1.56
C ARG A 91 -7.25 10.05 -1.76
N ARG A 92 -8.37 9.70 -2.38
CA ARG A 92 -8.71 8.31 -2.74
C ARG A 92 -7.77 7.78 -3.81
N LEU A 93 -7.48 8.57 -4.84
CA LEU A 93 -6.49 8.25 -5.87
C LEU A 93 -5.15 7.90 -5.22
N LEU A 94 -4.70 8.73 -4.26
CA LEU A 94 -3.45 8.50 -3.57
C LEU A 94 -3.48 7.20 -2.74
N SER A 95 -4.61 6.87 -2.12
CA SER A 95 -4.79 5.62 -1.37
C SER A 95 -4.65 4.39 -2.30
N TYR A 96 -5.31 4.40 -3.46
CA TYR A 96 -5.17 3.33 -4.45
C TYR A 96 -3.75 3.26 -5.03
N HIS A 97 -3.11 4.40 -5.23
CA HIS A 97 -1.70 4.44 -5.64
C HIS A 97 -0.80 3.76 -4.61
N ILE A 98 -1.03 3.98 -3.31
CA ILE A 98 -0.28 3.30 -2.24
C ILE A 98 -0.51 1.80 -2.29
N VAL A 99 -1.75 1.32 -2.49
CA VAL A 99 -2.05 -0.11 -2.64
C VAL A 99 -1.27 -0.71 -3.82
N SER A 100 -1.25 -0.03 -4.97
CA SER A 100 -0.48 -0.47 -6.15
C SER A 100 1.02 -0.58 -5.84
N GLN A 101 1.58 0.42 -5.16
CA GLN A 101 3.02 0.43 -4.82
C GLN A 101 3.39 -0.67 -3.81
N VAL A 102 2.53 -0.92 -2.82
CA VAL A 102 2.70 -2.06 -1.90
C VAL A 102 2.64 -3.38 -2.67
N GLY A 103 1.78 -3.49 -3.70
CA GLY A 103 1.72 -4.64 -4.58
C GLY A 103 3.05 -4.97 -5.24
N PHE A 104 3.76 -3.97 -5.76
CA PHE A 104 5.11 -4.18 -6.32
C PHE A 104 6.11 -4.67 -5.27
N MET A 105 6.05 -4.15 -4.05
CA MET A 105 6.92 -4.61 -2.96
C MET A 105 6.62 -6.06 -2.59
N VAL A 106 5.34 -6.42 -2.46
CA VAL A 106 4.89 -7.80 -2.14
C VAL A 106 5.33 -8.77 -3.22
N ALA A 107 5.20 -8.41 -4.50
CA ALA A 107 5.70 -9.23 -5.61
C ALA A 107 7.22 -9.41 -5.55
N GLY A 108 7.96 -8.35 -5.23
CA GLY A 108 9.41 -8.42 -5.02
C GLY A 108 9.83 -9.32 -3.86
N VAL A 109 9.06 -9.33 -2.78
CA VAL A 109 9.26 -10.25 -1.64
C VAL A 109 9.00 -11.69 -2.06
N GLY A 110 7.96 -11.93 -2.85
CA GLY A 110 7.63 -13.27 -3.37
C GLY A 110 8.75 -13.87 -4.21
N LEU A 111 9.43 -13.07 -5.03
CA LEU A 111 10.58 -13.53 -5.83
C LEU A 111 11.77 -14.02 -4.99
N GLY A 112 11.94 -13.50 -3.77
CA GLY A 112 12.94 -13.97 -2.79
C GLY A 112 14.41 -13.81 -3.21
N THR A 113 14.71 -13.25 -4.40
CA THR A 113 16.09 -13.01 -4.81
C THR A 113 16.68 -11.82 -4.05
N ALA A 114 17.98 -11.86 -3.74
CA ALA A 114 18.66 -10.77 -3.03
C ALA A 114 18.46 -9.43 -3.73
N MET A 115 18.46 -9.41 -5.06
CA MET A 115 18.25 -8.20 -5.86
C MET A 115 16.81 -7.68 -5.75
N ALA A 116 15.81 -8.57 -5.77
CA ALA A 116 14.42 -8.21 -5.61
C ALA A 116 14.11 -7.67 -4.20
N LEU A 117 14.69 -8.28 -3.17
CA LEU A 117 14.55 -7.82 -1.78
C LEU A 117 15.18 -6.44 -1.57
N ASN A 118 16.38 -6.22 -2.12
CA ASN A 118 17.02 -4.91 -2.08
C ASN A 118 16.22 -3.85 -2.86
N GLY A 119 15.67 -4.22 -4.01
CA GLY A 119 14.77 -3.37 -4.79
C GLY A 119 13.50 -3.02 -4.03
N ALA A 120 12.86 -4.00 -3.41
CA ALA A 120 11.65 -3.80 -2.60
C ALA A 120 11.89 -2.88 -1.40
N THR A 121 13.03 -3.02 -0.72
CA THR A 121 13.40 -2.15 0.42
C THR A 121 13.69 -0.71 -0.03
N ALA A 122 14.45 -0.53 -1.11
CA ALA A 122 14.74 0.77 -1.67
C ALA A 122 13.46 1.46 -2.15
N HIS A 123 12.55 0.72 -2.78
CA HIS A 123 11.25 1.21 -3.22
C HIS A 123 10.37 1.61 -2.04
N ALA A 124 10.32 0.81 -0.96
CA ALA A 124 9.59 1.14 0.26
C ALA A 124 10.05 2.47 0.86
N PHE A 125 11.35 2.70 0.87
CA PHE A 125 11.93 3.96 1.35
C PHE A 125 11.53 5.15 0.48
N SER A 126 11.69 5.05 -0.84
CA SER A 126 11.35 6.10 -1.80
C SER A 126 9.86 6.47 -1.74
N ILE A 127 8.97 5.48 -1.71
CA ILE A 127 7.53 5.70 -1.63
C ILE A 127 7.12 6.33 -0.29
N SER A 128 7.81 6.03 0.80
CA SER A 128 7.55 6.71 2.09
C SER A 128 7.73 8.22 1.96
N PHE A 129 8.79 8.68 1.31
CA PHE A 129 9.01 10.11 1.07
C PHE A 129 7.96 10.74 0.14
N ILE A 130 7.66 10.08 -0.97
CA ILE A 130 6.68 10.58 -1.96
C ILE A 130 5.30 10.69 -1.31
N SER A 131 4.86 9.67 -0.59
CA SER A 131 3.58 9.67 0.10
C SER A 131 3.49 10.78 1.15
N HIS A 132 4.59 11.05 1.85
CA HIS A 132 4.69 12.14 2.81
C HIS A 132 4.45 13.50 2.14
N CYS A 133 5.20 13.78 1.08
CA CYS A 133 5.07 15.04 0.34
C CYS A 133 3.66 15.22 -0.24
N SER A 134 3.09 14.17 -0.83
CA SER A 134 1.78 14.24 -1.50
C SER A 134 0.62 14.44 -0.51
N LEU A 135 0.68 13.83 0.68
CA LEU A 135 -0.36 13.98 1.70
C LEU A 135 -0.22 15.28 2.51
N CYS A 136 0.95 15.92 2.49
CA CYS A 136 1.17 17.21 3.14
C CYS A 136 0.58 18.40 2.38
N VAL A 137 0.12 18.22 1.14
CA VAL A 137 -0.52 19.30 0.38
C VAL A 137 -1.85 19.67 1.04
N PRO A 138 -2.04 20.93 1.49
CA PRO A 138 -3.27 21.37 2.12
C PRO A 138 -4.47 21.22 1.18
N ARG A 139 -5.61 20.86 1.75
CA ARG A 139 -6.87 20.67 1.02
C ARG A 139 -7.25 21.91 0.20
N ASP A 140 -6.95 23.08 0.73
CA ASP A 140 -7.29 24.37 0.13
C ASP A 140 -6.57 24.60 -1.20
N HIS A 141 -5.30 24.22 -1.30
CA HIS A 141 -4.54 24.31 -2.55
C HIS A 141 -4.98 23.28 -3.60
N LEU A 142 -5.54 22.15 -3.19
CA LEU A 142 -6.10 21.16 -4.11
C LEU A 142 -7.44 21.64 -4.69
N CYS A 143 -8.22 22.38 -3.93
CA CYS A 143 -9.49 22.97 -4.37
C CYS A 143 -9.27 24.09 -5.38
N ASP A 144 -8.25 24.91 -5.21
CA ASP A 144 -7.89 25.99 -6.16
C ASP A 144 -7.40 25.46 -7.51
N TRP A 145 -6.81 24.25 -7.51
CA TRP A 145 -6.28 23.62 -8.73
C TRP A 145 -7.35 22.85 -9.53
N TYR A 146 -8.51 22.54 -8.93
CA TYR A 146 -9.59 21.76 -9.56
C TYR A 146 -10.95 22.48 -9.52
N PRO A 147 -11.06 23.76 -9.98
CA PRO A 147 -12.29 24.53 -9.86
C PRO A 147 -13.42 24.11 -10.80
N GLN A 148 -13.17 23.24 -11.77
CA GLN A 148 -14.13 23.08 -12.88
C GLN A 148 -14.88 21.74 -12.96
N ASN A 149 -14.58 20.73 -12.14
CA ASN A 149 -15.20 19.40 -12.28
C ASN A 149 -15.90 18.87 -11.03
N GLN A 150 -16.28 19.73 -10.10
CA GLN A 150 -17.10 19.30 -8.97
C GLN A 150 -18.58 19.37 -9.33
N PRO A 151 -19.35 18.25 -9.22
CA PRO A 151 -20.80 18.33 -9.26
C PRO A 151 -21.26 19.25 -8.11
N ALA A 152 -22.12 20.22 -8.46
CA ALA A 152 -22.70 21.19 -7.52
C ALA A 152 -23.26 20.45 -6.29
N GLY A 153 -22.61 20.64 -5.10
CA GLY A 153 -23.07 20.07 -3.85
C GLY A 153 -22.04 19.42 -2.94
N ARG A 154 -20.77 19.25 -3.35
CA ARG A 154 -19.68 18.83 -2.45
C ARG A 154 -18.78 20.03 -2.15
N SER A 155 -18.97 20.57 -0.97
CA SER A 155 -17.98 21.47 -0.35
C SER A 155 -16.66 20.72 -0.16
N CYS A 156 -15.56 21.29 -0.60
CA CYS A 156 -14.21 20.85 -0.25
C CYS A 156 -14.00 20.72 1.25
#